data_5d5f5b286605bfd5be84d20f89671130
#
_entry.id   5d5f5b286605bfd5be84d20f89671130
#
_cell.length_a   1.000
_cell.length_b   1.000
_cell.length_c   1.000
_cell.angle_alpha   90.00
_cell.angle_beta   90.00
_cell.angle_gamma   90.00
#
_symmetry.space_group_name_H-M   'P 1'
#
loop_
_entity.id
_entity.type
_entity.pdbx_description
1 polymer ?
#
loop_
_entity_poly.entity_id
_entity_poly.type
_entity_poly.pdbx_seq_one_letter_code
_entity_poly.pdbx_strand_id
1 'polypeptide(L)' 'MKVSINNKETETNALNVKQLAEEMRLPATGVAIAISNQMVPRDEWESTQILEGADIVIVKAFCGG' A
#
# COMPACT_ATOMS: atom_id res chain seq x y z
N MET A 1 1.31 0.24 -14.33
CA MET A 1 0.27 -0.79 -14.16
C MET A 1 -0.88 -0.26 -13.34
N LYS A 2 -2.03 -0.86 -13.48
CA LYS A 2 -3.21 -0.40 -12.76
C LYS A 2 -3.51 -1.29 -11.58
N VAL A 3 -3.79 -0.67 -10.46
CA VAL A 3 -4.17 -1.36 -9.22
C VAL A 3 -5.38 -0.65 -8.65
N SER A 4 -6.02 -1.29 -7.68
CA SER A 4 -7.12 -0.68 -6.95
C SER A 4 -6.61 -0.28 -5.57
N ILE A 5 -6.74 0.99 -5.23
CA ILE A 5 -6.36 1.48 -3.90
C ILE A 5 -7.58 2.07 -3.25
N ASN A 6 -8.02 1.47 -2.16
CA ASN A 6 -9.24 1.86 -1.44
C ASN A 6 -10.43 1.91 -2.39
N ASN A 7 -10.55 0.86 -3.22
CA ASN A 7 -11.62 0.72 -4.21
C ASN A 7 -11.58 1.77 -5.33
N LYS A 8 -10.43 2.39 -5.52
CA LYS A 8 -10.25 3.38 -6.57
C LYS A 8 -9.15 2.94 -7.51
N GLU A 9 -9.45 2.88 -8.80
CA GLU A 9 -8.45 2.49 -9.79
C GLU A 9 -7.34 3.53 -9.84
N THR A 10 -6.11 3.06 -9.73
CA THR A 10 -4.94 3.95 -9.63
C THR A 10 -3.82 3.41 -10.50
N GLU A 11 -3.17 4.30 -11.22
CA GLU A 11 -2.00 3.93 -12.00
C GLU A 11 -0.75 4.08 -11.13
N THR A 12 0.12 3.09 -11.15
CA THR A 12 1.35 3.13 -10.35
C THR A 12 2.49 2.45 -11.08
N ASN A 13 3.70 2.92 -10.81
CA ASN A 13 4.93 2.27 -11.27
C ASN A 13 5.61 1.48 -10.17
N ALA A 14 5.00 1.42 -8.99
CA ALA A 14 5.59 0.71 -7.87
C ALA A 14 5.62 -0.79 -8.12
N LEU A 15 6.72 -1.42 -7.80
CA LEU A 15 6.88 -2.87 -7.95
C LEU A 15 6.66 -3.62 -6.64
N ASN A 16 6.73 -2.94 -5.52
CA ASN A 16 6.47 -3.52 -4.21
C ASN A 16 5.77 -2.50 -3.32
N VAL A 17 5.34 -2.97 -2.14
CA VAL A 17 4.56 -2.12 -1.23
C VAL A 17 5.38 -0.95 -0.73
N LYS A 18 6.68 -1.15 -0.49
CA LYS A 18 7.51 -0.06 -0.03
C LYS A 18 7.59 1.05 -1.06
N GLN A 19 7.77 0.69 -2.33
CA GLN A 19 7.81 1.69 -3.40
C GLN A 19 6.48 2.41 -3.53
N LEU A 20 5.38 1.68 -3.36
CA LEU A 20 4.06 2.31 -3.40
C LEU A 20 3.91 3.32 -2.27
N ALA A 21 4.34 2.97 -1.08
CA ALA A 21 4.26 3.88 0.05
C ALA A 21 5.09 5.13 -0.19
N GLU A 22 6.27 4.98 -0.77
CA GLU A 22 7.12 6.12 -1.11
C GLU A 22 6.49 6.99 -2.19
N GLU A 23 5.93 6.36 -3.20
CA GLU A 23 5.27 7.07 -4.30
C GLU A 23 4.11 7.90 -3.78
N MET A 24 3.36 7.37 -2.83
CA MET A 24 2.21 8.06 -2.25
C MET A 24 2.59 8.96 -1.09
N ARG A 25 3.86 8.99 -0.72
CA ARG A 25 4.37 9.80 0.39
C ARG A 25 3.67 9.49 1.70
N LEU A 26 3.48 8.20 1.96
CA LEU A 26 2.85 7.77 3.19
C LEU A 26 3.80 7.97 4.37
N PRO A 27 3.25 8.32 5.54
CA PRO A 27 4.11 8.51 6.71
C PRO A 27 4.76 7.21 7.17
N ALA A 28 5.86 7.34 7.90
CA ALA A 28 6.61 6.19 8.36
C ALA A 28 5.87 5.35 9.38
N THR A 29 4.91 5.94 10.08
CA THR A 29 4.13 5.25 11.10
C THR A 29 2.67 5.61 10.95
N GLY A 30 1.80 4.80 11.59
CA GLY A 30 0.38 5.08 11.57
C GLY A 30 -0.30 4.69 10.27
N VAL A 31 0.32 3.83 9.47
CA VAL A 31 -0.27 3.38 8.22
C VAL A 31 -0.26 1.86 8.18
N ALA A 32 -1.40 1.29 7.81
CA ALA A 32 -1.52 -0.14 7.57
C ALA A 32 -1.87 -0.36 6.11
N ILE A 33 -1.26 -1.36 5.50
CA ILE A 33 -1.52 -1.70 4.10
C ILE A 33 -1.91 -3.16 4.02
N ALA A 34 -2.97 -3.43 3.27
CA ALA A 34 -3.40 -4.80 3.00
C ALA A 34 -3.52 -4.99 1.51
N ILE A 35 -3.18 -6.19 1.04
CA ILE A 35 -3.33 -6.57 -0.35
C ILE A 35 -4.14 -7.84 -0.40
N SER A 36 -5.21 -7.85 -1.20
CA SER A 36 -6.12 -8.99 -1.33
C SER A 36 -6.62 -9.46 0.03
N ASN A 37 -7.00 -8.52 0.88
CA ASN A 37 -7.51 -8.75 2.23
C ASN A 37 -6.50 -9.34 3.20
N GLN A 38 -5.21 -9.25 2.88
CA GLN A 38 -4.16 -9.72 3.79
C GLN A 38 -3.29 -8.55 4.21
N MET A 39 -3.15 -8.38 5.52
CA MET A 39 -2.27 -7.35 6.05
C MET A 39 -0.84 -7.61 5.65
N VAL A 40 -0.14 -6.55 5.26
CA VAL A 40 1.27 -6.61 4.93
C VAL A 40 2.04 -5.91 6.04
N PRO A 41 2.75 -6.66 6.90
CA PRO A 41 3.56 -6.02 7.94
C PRO A 41 4.60 -5.10 7.34
N ARG A 42 4.95 -4.06 8.07
CA ARG A 42 5.85 -3.05 7.55
C ARG A 42 7.20 -3.63 7.13
N ASP A 43 7.72 -4.58 7.89
CA ASP A 43 9.00 -5.19 7.57
C ASP A 43 8.93 -6.11 6.35
N GLU A 44 7.74 -6.36 5.83
CA GLU A 44 7.57 -7.14 4.60
C GLU A 44 7.20 -6.28 3.40
N TRP A 45 7.10 -4.99 3.57
CA TRP A 45 6.73 -4.11 2.46
C TRP A 45 7.68 -4.21 1.29
N GLU A 46 8.97 -4.29 1.57
CA GLU A 46 9.97 -4.34 0.52
C GLU A 46 9.92 -5.65 -0.25
N SER A 47 9.57 -6.74 0.41
CA SER A 47 9.53 -8.06 -0.21
C SER A 47 8.17 -8.42 -0.79
N THR A 48 7.15 -7.60 -0.58
CA THR A 48 5.80 -7.88 -1.08
C THR A 48 5.61 -7.21 -2.43
N GLN A 49 5.53 -8.02 -3.47
CA GLN A 49 5.37 -7.51 -4.83
C GLN A 49 3.94 -7.06 -5.09
N ILE A 50 3.82 -6.03 -5.91
CA ILE A 50 2.53 -5.55 -6.38
C ILE A 50 2.35 -6.02 -7.80
N LEU A 51 1.23 -6.69 -8.05
CA LEU A 51 0.89 -7.19 -9.39
C LEU A 51 -0.23 -6.35 -9.96
N GLU A 52 -0.31 -6.36 -11.29
CA GLU A 52 -1.38 -5.62 -11.96
C GLU A 52 -2.73 -6.13 -11.47
N GLY A 53 -3.65 -5.20 -11.21
CA GLY A 53 -4.97 -5.55 -10.71
C GLY A 53 -5.01 -5.80 -9.23
N ALA A 54 -3.92 -5.57 -8.50
CA ALA A 54 -3.89 -5.79 -7.06
C ALA A 54 -4.95 -4.95 -6.36
N ASP A 55 -5.59 -5.55 -5.36
CA ASP A 55 -6.58 -4.86 -4.55
C ASP A 55 -5.90 -4.42 -3.25
N ILE A 56 -5.60 -3.14 -3.15
CA ILE A 56 -4.81 -2.58 -2.06
C ILE A 56 -5.69 -1.71 -1.19
N VAL A 57 -5.60 -1.91 0.11
CA VAL A 57 -6.30 -1.08 1.08
C VAL A 57 -5.26 -0.41 1.95
N ILE A 58 -5.34 0.92 2.04
CA ILE A 58 -4.44 1.71 2.86
C ILE A 58 -5.26 2.40 3.94
N VAL A 59 -4.92 2.13 5.18
CA VAL A 59 -5.59 2.73 6.33
C VAL A 59 -4.58 3.60 7.06
N LYS A 60 -4.92 4.86 7.23
CA LYS A 60 -4.11 5.80 8.00
C LYS A 60 -4.72 5.92 9.38
N ALA A 61 -3.98 5.51 10.39
CA ALA A 61 -4.41 5.63 11.76
C ALA A 61 -3.76 6.87 12.37
N PHE A 62 -4.58 7.85 12.69
CA PHE A 62 -4.09 9.05 13.37
C PHE A 62 -4.34 8.87 14.84
N CYS A 63 -3.29 8.57 15.56
CA CYS A 63 -3.39 8.44 16.99
C CYS A 63 -3.32 9.83 17.61
N GLY A 64 -4.47 10.34 17.92
CA GLY A 64 -4.57 11.47 18.80
C GLY A 64 -3.73 12.69 18.47
N GLY A 65 -3.54 12.88 17.23
CA GLY A 65 -2.81 14.09 16.85
C GLY A 65 -1.36 13.88 16.82
#